data_066fc0c0b05e8e2d6e525bdb2b68ff68
#
_entry.id   066fc0c0b05e8e2d6e525bdb2b68ff68
#
_cell.length_a   1.000
_cell.length_b   1.000
_cell.length_c   1.000
_cell.angle_alpha   90.00
_cell.angle_beta   90.00
_cell.angle_gamma   90.00
#
_symmetry.space_group_name_H-M   'P 1'
#
loop_
_entity.id
_entity.type
_entity.pdbx_description
1 polymer ?
#
loop_
_entity_poly.entity_id
_entity_poly.type
_entity_poly.pdbx_seq_one_letter_code
_entity_poly.pdbx_strand_id
1 'polypeptide(L)'
;MTSYELVNALRSIESRSKRAMLEEENELLRRRLEILEEFVLQQARPEVLRVRLDEGAYLPQRAHGTDGGLDLRTPVDAYVRAGGSTVIDTGVHIQLPTGTVGMLKSKSGLNVKDGIVSEGVIDEGYTGSITVKLYNHGAEAKQFSRGDKITQLVVLPVLYVRVEQAEEIQGGDRGDNGFGSTGR
;
A
#
# COMPACT_ATOMS: atom_id res chain seq x y z
N MET A 1 -18.92 -69.46 13.61
CA MET A 1 -18.55 -68.11 14.12
C MET A 1 -19.42 -67.83 15.32
N THR A 2 -18.86 -67.65 16.48
CA THR A 2 -19.58 -67.34 17.70
C THR A 2 -20.04 -65.84 17.68
N SER A 3 -21.08 -65.51 18.44
CA SER A 3 -21.54 -64.12 18.61
C SER A 3 -20.40 -63.20 19.06
N TYR A 4 -19.44 -63.69 19.82
CA TYR A 4 -18.28 -62.96 20.30
C TYR A 4 -17.29 -62.64 19.16
N GLU A 5 -17.03 -63.57 18.29
CA GLU A 5 -16.15 -63.37 17.10
C GLU A 5 -16.78 -62.34 16.13
N LEU A 6 -18.09 -62.34 15.97
CA LEU A 6 -18.81 -61.40 15.14
C LEU A 6 -18.67 -59.97 15.70
N VAL A 7 -18.87 -59.77 17.01
CA VAL A 7 -18.76 -58.46 17.65
C VAL A 7 -17.35 -57.89 17.54
N ASN A 8 -16.31 -58.75 17.73
CA ASN A 8 -14.93 -58.29 17.59
C ASN A 8 -14.57 -57.94 16.13
N ALA A 9 -15.10 -58.70 15.16
CA ALA A 9 -14.88 -58.36 13.74
C ALA A 9 -15.54 -57.02 13.39
N LEU A 10 -16.78 -56.76 13.84
CA LEU A 10 -17.46 -55.46 13.61
C LEU A 10 -16.70 -54.28 14.25
N ARG A 11 -16.24 -54.42 15.50
CA ARG A 11 -15.42 -53.37 16.16
C ARG A 11 -14.13 -53.09 15.41
N SER A 12 -13.46 -54.14 14.86
CA SER A 12 -12.25 -54.00 14.06
C SER A 12 -12.51 -53.25 12.75
N ILE A 13 -13.65 -53.49 12.08
CA ILE A 13 -14.07 -52.81 10.85
C ILE A 13 -14.36 -51.33 11.15
N GLU A 14 -15.13 -51.03 12.20
CA GLU A 14 -15.42 -49.66 12.61
C GLU A 14 -14.16 -48.89 12.95
N SER A 15 -13.21 -49.49 13.69
CA SER A 15 -11.94 -48.89 14.03
C SER A 15 -11.08 -48.56 12.80
N ARG A 16 -11.02 -49.49 11.81
CA ARG A 16 -10.31 -49.27 10.56
C ARG A 16 -10.95 -48.19 9.71
N SER A 17 -12.28 -48.15 9.61
CA SER A 17 -13.01 -47.16 8.88
C SER A 17 -12.80 -45.74 9.49
N LYS A 18 -12.90 -45.65 10.83
CA LYS A 18 -12.65 -44.37 11.53
C LYS A 18 -11.19 -43.90 11.35
N ARG A 19 -10.23 -44.82 11.37
CA ARG A 19 -8.82 -44.49 11.13
C ARG A 19 -8.58 -43.99 9.72
N ALA A 20 -9.16 -44.64 8.70
CA ALA A 20 -9.05 -44.21 7.31
C ALA A 20 -9.65 -42.80 7.09
N MET A 21 -10.83 -42.54 7.67
CA MET A 21 -11.43 -41.17 7.62
C MET A 21 -10.53 -40.10 8.27
N LEU A 22 -9.94 -40.42 9.43
CA LEU A 22 -9.01 -39.50 10.10
C LEU A 22 -7.72 -39.26 9.31
N GLU A 23 -7.21 -40.29 8.63
CA GLU A 23 -6.04 -40.18 7.76
C GLU A 23 -6.35 -39.26 6.54
N GLU A 24 -7.51 -39.43 5.92
CA GLU A 24 -7.96 -38.58 4.81
C GLU A 24 -8.19 -37.10 5.26
N GLU A 25 -8.85 -36.88 6.40
CA GLU A 25 -9.04 -35.56 6.97
C GLU A 25 -7.71 -34.87 7.31
N ASN A 26 -6.75 -35.61 7.91
CA ASN A 26 -5.43 -35.09 8.19
C ASN A 26 -4.66 -34.71 6.92
N GLU A 27 -4.77 -35.49 5.85
CA GLU A 27 -4.15 -35.17 4.58
C GLU A 27 -4.73 -33.89 3.97
N LEU A 28 -6.05 -33.74 4.02
CA LEU A 28 -6.73 -32.52 3.59
C LEU A 28 -6.29 -31.29 4.40
N LEU A 29 -6.19 -31.43 5.72
CA LEU A 29 -5.73 -30.36 6.60
C LEU A 29 -4.29 -29.97 6.31
N ARG A 30 -3.39 -30.93 6.05
CA ARG A 30 -2.00 -30.64 5.66
C ARG A 30 -1.92 -29.84 4.37
N ARG A 31 -2.66 -30.22 3.34
CA ARG A 31 -2.71 -29.48 2.07
C ARG A 31 -3.22 -28.05 2.26
N ARG A 32 -4.24 -27.88 3.10
CA ARG A 32 -4.75 -26.54 3.42
C ARG A 32 -3.73 -25.70 4.17
N LEU A 33 -2.98 -26.33 5.08
CA LEU A 33 -1.90 -25.65 5.81
C LEU A 33 -0.78 -25.21 4.87
N GLU A 34 -0.33 -26.09 3.96
CA GLU A 34 0.69 -25.76 2.95
C GLU A 34 0.28 -24.57 2.10
N ILE A 35 -0.98 -24.52 1.63
CA ILE A 35 -1.50 -23.39 0.86
C ILE A 35 -1.49 -22.10 1.69
N LEU A 36 -1.88 -22.17 2.95
CA LEU A 36 -1.87 -21.01 3.85
C LEU A 36 -0.45 -20.54 4.15
N GLU A 37 0.49 -21.46 4.36
CA GLU A 37 1.90 -21.15 4.58
C GLU A 37 2.52 -20.48 3.34
N GLU A 38 2.25 -20.98 2.14
CA GLU A 38 2.68 -20.34 0.90
C GLU A 38 2.09 -18.93 0.75
N PHE A 39 0.80 -18.77 1.04
CA PHE A 39 0.14 -17.46 1.01
C PHE A 39 0.79 -16.48 2.00
N VAL A 40 1.04 -16.91 3.24
CA VAL A 40 1.70 -16.08 4.25
C VAL A 40 3.13 -15.72 3.84
N LEU A 41 3.89 -16.68 3.32
CA LEU A 41 5.25 -16.45 2.84
C LEU A 41 5.28 -15.51 1.64
N GLN A 42 4.29 -15.57 0.76
CA GLN A 42 4.16 -14.66 -0.38
C GLN A 42 3.86 -13.22 0.09
N GLN A 43 3.00 -13.06 1.11
CA GLN A 43 2.73 -11.76 1.73
C GLN A 43 3.94 -11.19 2.50
N ALA A 44 4.81 -12.06 3.02
CA ALA A 44 6.00 -11.66 3.77
C ALA A 44 7.19 -11.24 2.87
N ARG A 45 7.13 -11.49 1.56
CA ARG A 45 8.16 -11.01 0.64
C ARG A 45 8.06 -9.50 0.50
N PRO A 46 9.18 -8.77 0.57
CA PRO A 46 9.15 -7.34 0.31
C PRO A 46 8.68 -7.10 -1.13
N GLU A 47 7.63 -6.32 -1.27
CA GLU A 47 7.15 -5.89 -2.58
C GLU A 47 8.22 -5.06 -3.30
N VAL A 48 8.38 -5.28 -4.59
CA VAL A 48 9.37 -4.59 -5.40
C VAL A 48 8.72 -3.47 -6.20
N LEU A 49 9.13 -2.24 -5.93
CA LEU A 49 8.84 -1.09 -6.78
C LEU A 49 9.85 -1.06 -7.94
N ARG A 50 9.40 -1.32 -9.17
CA ARG A 50 10.25 -1.16 -10.35
C ARG A 50 10.27 0.29 -10.78
N VAL A 51 11.47 0.79 -11.08
CA VAL A 51 11.69 2.19 -11.46
C VAL A 51 12.48 2.27 -12.76
N ARG A 52 12.00 3.09 -13.69
CA ARG A 52 12.74 3.55 -14.87
C ARG A 52 13.00 5.04 -14.70
N LEU A 53 14.17 5.47 -15.11
CA LEU A 53 14.59 6.88 -15.02
C LEU A 53 14.82 7.44 -16.43
N ASP A 54 14.38 8.66 -16.64
CA ASP A 54 14.80 9.46 -17.78
C ASP A 54 16.20 10.05 -17.52
N GLU A 55 16.82 10.60 -18.55
CA GLU A 55 18.17 11.19 -18.45
C GLU A 55 18.18 12.32 -17.40
N GLY A 56 19.10 12.24 -16.46
CA GLY A 56 19.27 13.24 -15.39
C GLY A 56 18.32 13.11 -14.21
N ALA A 57 17.36 12.16 -14.24
CA ALA A 57 16.49 11.86 -13.13
C ALA A 57 17.22 11.10 -11.99
N TYR A 58 16.65 11.11 -10.80
CA TYR A 58 17.23 10.51 -9.60
C TYR A 58 16.40 9.33 -9.11
N LEU A 59 17.06 8.22 -8.77
CA LEU A 59 16.38 7.07 -8.18
C LEU A 59 15.75 7.46 -6.83
N PRO A 60 14.45 7.18 -6.61
CA PRO A 60 13.80 7.37 -5.32
C PRO A 60 14.49 6.57 -4.21
N GLN A 61 14.74 7.19 -3.07
CA GLN A 61 15.47 6.56 -1.97
C GLN A 61 14.87 6.92 -0.61
N ARG A 62 14.89 5.97 0.33
CA ARG A 62 14.61 6.25 1.75
C ARG A 62 15.85 6.89 2.39
N ALA A 63 15.64 7.83 3.30
CA ALA A 63 16.74 8.37 4.10
C ALA A 63 17.19 7.35 5.16
N HIS A 64 16.23 6.62 5.74
CA HIS A 64 16.47 5.53 6.69
C HIS A 64 15.67 4.29 6.25
N GLY A 65 16.15 3.09 6.57
CA GLY A 65 15.54 1.84 6.12
C GLY A 65 14.08 1.65 6.53
N THR A 66 13.65 2.27 7.62
CA THR A 66 12.29 2.20 8.17
C THR A 66 11.38 3.36 7.76
N ASP A 67 11.87 4.33 6.97
CA ASP A 67 11.05 5.44 6.51
C ASP A 67 9.95 4.93 5.55
N GLY A 68 8.71 5.38 5.76
CA GLY A 68 7.60 5.02 4.87
C GLY A 68 7.69 5.66 3.49
N GLY A 69 8.37 6.82 3.38
CA GLY A 69 8.48 7.59 2.14
C GLY A 69 9.80 7.37 1.40
N LEU A 70 9.71 7.41 0.07
CA LEU A 70 10.83 7.45 -0.85
C LEU A 70 11.02 8.89 -1.31
N ASP A 71 12.14 9.51 -1.04
CA ASP A 71 12.44 10.88 -1.47
C ASP A 71 12.52 10.96 -3.00
N LEU A 72 11.76 11.90 -3.59
CA LEU A 72 11.86 12.29 -4.98
C LEU A 72 12.61 13.61 -5.08
N ARG A 73 13.51 13.68 -6.07
CA ARG A 73 14.38 14.84 -6.31
C ARG A 73 14.02 15.55 -7.60
N THR A 74 14.25 16.86 -7.64
CA THR A 74 14.14 17.62 -8.88
C THR A 74 15.34 17.35 -9.80
N PRO A 75 15.13 17.07 -11.09
CA PRO A 75 16.23 16.95 -12.07
C PRO A 75 16.72 18.30 -12.60
N VAL A 76 16.07 19.39 -12.24
CA VAL A 76 16.35 20.77 -12.70
C VAL A 76 16.32 21.74 -11.53
N ASP A 77 16.90 22.90 -11.71
CA ASP A 77 16.67 24.02 -10.79
C ASP A 77 15.23 24.50 -10.88
N ALA A 78 14.62 24.81 -9.75
CA ALA A 78 13.23 25.21 -9.68
C ALA A 78 13.02 26.37 -8.69
N TYR A 79 12.01 27.19 -8.98
CA TYR A 79 11.66 28.34 -8.18
C TYR A 79 10.17 28.36 -7.91
N VAL A 80 9.79 28.53 -6.64
CA VAL A 80 8.40 28.61 -6.20
C VAL A 80 8.20 29.93 -5.47
N ARG A 81 7.55 30.89 -6.13
CA ARG A 81 7.27 32.19 -5.52
C ARG A 81 6.35 32.05 -4.29
N ALA A 82 6.44 32.99 -3.36
CA ALA A 82 5.54 33.09 -2.23
C ALA A 82 4.08 33.14 -2.70
N GLY A 83 3.19 32.39 -2.08
CA GLY A 83 1.78 32.26 -2.47
C GLY A 83 1.54 31.62 -3.85
N GLY A 84 2.57 31.06 -4.48
CA GLY A 84 2.49 30.49 -5.82
C GLY A 84 2.64 28.97 -5.85
N SER A 85 2.77 28.46 -7.07
CA SER A 85 3.06 27.04 -7.29
C SER A 85 3.98 26.85 -8.50
N THR A 86 4.62 25.69 -8.55
CA THR A 86 5.47 25.24 -9.67
C THR A 86 5.24 23.76 -9.93
N VAL A 87 5.35 23.36 -11.19
CA VAL A 87 5.23 21.96 -11.61
C VAL A 87 6.60 21.47 -12.05
N ILE A 88 7.00 20.33 -11.55
CA ILE A 88 8.31 19.71 -11.83
C ILE A 88 8.07 18.28 -12.31
N ASP A 89 8.52 17.97 -13.51
CA ASP A 89 8.63 16.60 -13.98
C ASP A 89 9.90 15.98 -13.39
N THR A 90 9.75 14.87 -12.68
CA THR A 90 10.88 14.22 -12.01
C THR A 90 11.69 13.30 -12.91
N GLY A 91 11.17 12.93 -14.08
CA GLY A 91 11.73 11.90 -14.95
C GLY A 91 11.73 10.50 -14.32
N VAL A 92 10.96 10.29 -13.25
CA VAL A 92 10.85 9.01 -12.54
C VAL A 92 9.57 8.31 -12.99
N HIS A 93 9.71 7.12 -13.55
CA HIS A 93 8.62 6.23 -13.90
C HIS A 93 8.61 5.05 -12.96
N ILE A 94 7.43 4.65 -12.51
CA ILE A 94 7.30 3.52 -11.57
C ILE A 94 6.29 2.50 -12.08
N GLN A 95 6.50 1.25 -11.68
CA GLN A 95 5.51 0.19 -11.71
C GLN A 95 5.18 -0.18 -10.29
N LEU A 96 4.03 0.25 -9.82
CA LEU A 96 3.54 -0.08 -8.48
C LEU A 96 3.25 -1.58 -8.37
N PRO A 97 3.45 -2.19 -7.19
CA PRO A 97 2.93 -3.52 -6.90
C PRO A 97 1.41 -3.55 -7.01
N THR A 98 0.87 -4.71 -7.43
CA THR A 98 -0.58 -4.90 -7.54
C THR A 98 -1.28 -4.68 -6.20
N GLY A 99 -2.43 -4.00 -6.22
CA GLY A 99 -3.19 -3.67 -5.01
C GLY A 99 -2.60 -2.51 -4.20
N THR A 100 -1.76 -1.66 -4.83
CA THR A 100 -1.19 -0.50 -4.15
C THR A 100 -1.45 0.80 -4.91
N VAL A 101 -1.33 1.91 -4.19
CA VAL A 101 -1.37 3.27 -4.70
C VAL A 101 -0.14 4.03 -4.24
N GLY A 102 0.41 4.86 -5.10
CA GLY A 102 1.46 5.81 -4.75
C GLY A 102 0.86 7.14 -4.31
N MET A 103 1.26 7.65 -3.15
CA MET A 103 0.85 8.96 -2.65
C MET A 103 2.06 9.89 -2.60
N LEU A 104 1.97 11.01 -3.30
CA LEU A 104 2.94 12.10 -3.10
C LEU A 104 2.58 12.84 -1.82
N LYS A 105 3.56 12.99 -0.94
CA LYS A 105 3.40 13.65 0.35
C LYS A 105 4.51 14.67 0.59
N SER A 106 4.10 15.81 1.15
CA SER A 106 5.04 16.86 1.51
C SER A 106 6.15 16.35 2.43
N LYS A 107 7.35 16.82 2.21
CA LYS A 107 8.44 16.60 3.17
C LYS A 107 8.21 17.47 4.40
N SER A 108 8.27 16.86 5.59
CA SER A 108 7.99 17.55 6.85
C SER A 108 8.82 18.83 7.04
N GLY A 109 10.11 18.80 6.70
CA GLY A 109 10.99 19.96 6.80
C GLY A 109 10.57 21.11 5.88
N LEU A 110 10.24 20.81 4.63
CA LEU A 110 9.77 21.81 3.66
C LEU A 110 8.39 22.36 4.05
N ASN A 111 7.49 21.49 4.52
CA ASN A 111 6.15 21.92 4.92
C ASN A 111 6.19 22.82 6.16
N VAL A 112 6.83 22.37 7.24
CA VAL A 112 6.80 23.07 8.53
C VAL A 112 7.63 24.36 8.51
N LYS A 113 8.80 24.34 7.84
CA LYS A 113 9.72 25.48 7.87
C LYS A 113 9.45 26.49 6.76
N ASP A 114 9.13 25.99 5.57
CA ASP A 114 9.07 26.82 4.37
C ASP A 114 7.63 26.95 3.81
N GLY A 115 6.65 26.24 4.37
CA GLY A 115 5.27 26.22 3.86
C GLY A 115 5.12 25.56 2.49
N ILE A 116 6.08 24.72 2.08
CA ILE A 116 6.05 24.03 0.78
C ILE A 116 5.25 22.72 0.91
N VAL A 117 4.19 22.61 0.13
CA VAL A 117 3.28 21.46 0.13
C VAL A 117 3.26 20.79 -1.25
N SER A 118 3.15 19.48 -1.24
CA SER A 118 2.90 18.65 -2.44
C SER A 118 1.93 17.52 -2.11
N GLU A 119 1.03 17.25 -3.04
CA GLU A 119 0.05 16.18 -2.96
C GLU A 119 -0.15 15.58 -4.35
N GLY A 120 -0.46 14.28 -4.40
CA GLY A 120 -0.79 13.61 -5.66
C GLY A 120 -1.04 12.13 -5.45
N VAL A 121 -1.82 11.55 -6.35
CA VAL A 121 -2.12 10.12 -6.39
C VAL A 121 -1.50 9.54 -7.65
N ILE A 122 -0.79 8.45 -7.51
CA ILE A 122 -0.22 7.66 -8.59
C ILE A 122 -0.95 6.32 -8.61
N ASP A 123 -1.75 6.09 -9.62
CA ASP A 123 -2.52 4.86 -9.76
C ASP A 123 -1.63 3.67 -10.19
N GLU A 124 -2.01 2.44 -9.81
CA GLU A 124 -1.29 1.20 -10.14
C GLU A 124 -0.94 1.09 -11.64
N GLY A 125 -1.88 1.47 -12.51
CA GLY A 125 -1.69 1.40 -13.97
C GLY A 125 -0.91 2.56 -14.59
N TYR A 126 -0.54 3.60 -13.81
CA TYR A 126 0.18 4.75 -14.33
C TYR A 126 1.68 4.47 -14.43
N THR A 127 2.22 4.57 -15.64
CA THR A 127 3.64 4.34 -15.95
C THR A 127 4.34 5.57 -16.55
N GLY A 128 3.65 6.70 -16.63
CA GLY A 128 4.21 7.98 -17.06
C GLY A 128 5.22 8.53 -16.04
N SER A 129 5.91 9.61 -16.39
CA SER A 129 6.79 10.29 -15.45
C SER A 129 6.00 10.93 -14.30
N ILE A 130 6.48 10.76 -13.08
CA ILE A 130 5.89 11.39 -11.90
C ILE A 130 6.11 12.90 -11.96
N THR A 131 5.01 13.63 -12.08
CA THR A 131 4.99 15.07 -12.06
C THR A 131 4.57 15.58 -10.69
N VAL A 132 5.38 16.44 -10.09
CA VAL A 132 5.17 17.00 -8.76
C VAL A 132 4.74 18.45 -8.87
N LYS A 133 3.61 18.81 -8.27
CA LYS A 133 3.22 20.20 -8.08
C LYS A 133 3.57 20.64 -6.66
N LEU A 134 4.41 21.64 -6.54
CA LEU A 134 4.76 22.28 -5.29
C LEU A 134 3.93 23.56 -5.12
N TYR A 135 3.30 23.70 -3.97
CA TYR A 135 2.62 24.90 -3.54
C TYR A 135 3.44 25.57 -2.45
N ASN A 136 3.58 26.89 -2.52
CA ASN A 136 4.27 27.68 -1.51
C ASN A 136 3.27 28.54 -0.74
N HIS A 137 2.94 28.10 0.46
CA HIS A 137 2.07 28.84 1.39
C HIS A 137 2.89 29.73 2.36
N GLY A 138 4.22 29.76 2.21
CA GLY A 138 5.10 30.61 3.00
C GLY A 138 5.12 32.06 2.50
N ALA A 139 5.71 32.93 3.30
CA ALA A 139 5.86 34.35 3.00
C ALA A 139 7.03 34.65 2.03
N GLU A 140 7.96 33.73 1.89
CA GLU A 140 9.16 33.89 1.07
C GLU A 140 9.16 32.89 -0.10
N ALA A 141 9.80 33.30 -1.19
CA ALA A 141 10.02 32.40 -2.32
C ALA A 141 11.02 31.29 -1.94
N LYS A 142 10.81 30.09 -2.49
CA LYS A 142 11.71 28.95 -2.30
C LYS A 142 12.41 28.60 -3.61
N GLN A 143 13.74 28.48 -3.54
CA GLN A 143 14.56 27.97 -4.63
C GLN A 143 15.02 26.55 -4.33
N PHE A 144 15.00 25.72 -5.34
CA PHE A 144 15.51 24.35 -5.32
C PHE A 144 16.59 24.21 -6.38
N SER A 145 17.69 23.61 -6.01
CA SER A 145 18.73 23.22 -6.95
C SER A 145 18.50 21.81 -7.47
N ARG A 146 18.98 21.52 -8.66
CA ARG A 146 19.01 20.17 -9.21
C ARG A 146 19.54 19.18 -8.17
N GLY A 147 18.78 18.08 -7.93
CA GLY A 147 19.12 17.07 -6.94
C GLY A 147 18.48 17.28 -5.56
N ASP A 148 17.87 18.44 -5.32
CA ASP A 148 17.15 18.66 -4.07
C ASP A 148 15.94 17.76 -3.94
N LYS A 149 15.66 17.32 -2.71
CA LYS A 149 14.48 16.53 -2.36
C LYS A 149 13.26 17.44 -2.27
N ILE A 150 12.30 17.23 -3.14
CA ILE A 150 11.12 18.10 -3.28
C ILE A 150 9.83 17.53 -2.69
N THR A 151 9.70 16.21 -2.67
CA THR A 151 8.54 15.49 -2.15
C THR A 151 8.94 14.08 -1.73
N GLN A 152 8.02 13.30 -1.25
CA GLN A 152 8.21 11.87 -0.99
C GLN A 152 7.05 11.06 -1.56
N LEU A 153 7.37 9.88 -2.09
CA LEU A 153 6.42 8.87 -2.54
C LEU A 153 6.20 7.87 -1.41
N VAL A 154 4.95 7.70 -0.98
CA VAL A 154 4.52 6.66 -0.05
C VAL A 154 3.67 5.67 -0.80
N VAL A 155 4.02 4.39 -0.76
CA VAL A 155 3.23 3.31 -1.38
C VAL A 155 2.37 2.66 -0.30
N LEU A 156 1.06 2.60 -0.55
CA LEU A 156 0.05 2.10 0.38
C LEU A 156 -0.82 1.04 -0.30
N PRO A 157 -1.29 0.02 0.43
CA PRO A 157 -2.32 -0.89 -0.08
C PRO A 157 -3.64 -0.15 -0.34
N VAL A 158 -4.37 -0.55 -1.37
CA VAL A 158 -5.66 0.03 -1.73
C VAL A 158 -6.72 -1.04 -1.90
N LEU A 159 -7.95 -0.73 -1.51
CA LEU A 159 -9.11 -1.59 -1.75
C LEU A 159 -9.84 -1.12 -3.01
N TYR A 160 -9.96 -1.99 -4.00
CA TYR A 160 -10.78 -1.76 -5.19
C TYR A 160 -12.24 -2.11 -4.88
N VAL A 161 -12.96 -1.18 -4.28
CA VAL A 161 -14.35 -1.37 -3.89
C VAL A 161 -15.28 -1.30 -5.11
N ARG A 162 -16.30 -2.17 -5.15
CA ARG A 162 -17.41 -2.01 -6.08
C ARG A 162 -18.35 -0.94 -5.54
N VAL A 163 -18.63 0.07 -6.35
CA VAL A 163 -19.59 1.12 -5.99
C VAL A 163 -21.00 0.64 -6.32
N GLU A 164 -21.92 0.80 -5.38
CA GLU A 164 -23.33 0.50 -5.52
C GLU A 164 -24.15 1.67 -5.01
N GLN A 165 -25.13 2.11 -5.80
CA GLN A 165 -26.06 3.16 -5.38
C GLN A 165 -27.05 2.57 -4.37
N ALA A 166 -27.18 3.19 -3.22
CA ALA A 166 -28.16 2.83 -2.20
C ALA A 166 -29.16 3.98 -1.99
N GLU A 167 -30.41 3.65 -1.66
CA GLU A 167 -31.42 4.65 -1.31
C GLU A 167 -31.14 5.26 0.06
N GLU A 168 -30.56 4.48 0.98
CA GLU A 168 -30.21 4.91 2.33
C GLU A 168 -28.80 4.41 2.68
N ILE A 169 -28.04 5.22 3.40
CA ILE A 169 -26.77 4.83 4.01
C ILE A 169 -27.01 4.69 5.52
N GLN A 170 -26.83 3.48 6.02
CA GLN A 170 -26.88 3.26 7.48
C GLN A 170 -25.66 3.92 8.12
N GLY A 171 -25.91 4.93 8.93
CA GLY A 171 -24.88 5.72 9.58
C GLY A 171 -24.49 5.16 10.95
N GLY A 172 -23.32 5.57 11.42
CA GLY A 172 -22.93 5.42 12.82
C GLY A 172 -23.47 6.59 13.67
N ASP A 173 -22.98 6.72 14.91
CA ASP A 173 -23.40 7.73 15.90
C ASP A 173 -23.28 9.19 15.44
N ARG A 174 -22.54 9.46 14.36
CA ARG A 174 -22.37 10.81 13.80
C ARG A 174 -23.50 11.23 12.86
N GLY A 175 -24.14 10.32 12.16
CA GLY A 175 -25.11 10.64 11.10
C GLY A 175 -24.53 11.71 10.16
N ASP A 176 -25.30 12.76 9.88
CA ASP A 176 -24.91 13.88 9.03
C ASP A 176 -24.04 14.94 9.71
N ASN A 177 -23.70 14.78 10.98
CA ASN A 177 -22.92 15.74 11.75
C ASN A 177 -21.43 15.68 11.41
N GLY A 178 -20.99 16.36 10.35
CA GLY A 178 -19.61 16.33 9.84
C GLY A 178 -18.62 17.16 10.65
N PHE A 179 -18.91 18.45 10.85
CA PHE A 179 -18.00 19.43 11.46
C PHE A 179 -18.47 19.83 12.88
N GLY A 180 -17.53 19.82 13.83
CA GLY A 180 -17.80 20.26 15.20
C GLY A 180 -18.53 19.25 16.08
N SER A 181 -18.81 18.02 15.63
CA SER A 181 -19.51 16.99 16.39
C SER A 181 -18.75 16.45 17.63
N THR A 182 -17.45 16.70 17.70
CA THR A 182 -16.58 16.24 18.82
C THR A 182 -16.24 17.35 19.83
N GLY A 183 -16.85 18.54 19.69
CA GLY A 183 -16.57 19.68 20.55
C GLY A 183 -15.24 20.38 20.24
N ARG A 184 -14.96 21.46 20.95
CA ARG A 184 -13.66 22.13 21.01
C ARG A 184 -12.89 21.67 22.24
#